data_c98aed9cb8d97a0be89c86a31217cb28
#
_entry.id   c98aed9cb8d97a0be89c86a31217cb28
#
_cell.length_a   1.000
_cell.length_b   1.000
_cell.length_c   1.000
_cell.angle_alpha   90.00
_cell.angle_beta   90.00
_cell.angle_gamma   90.00
#
_symmetry.space_group_name_H-M   'P 1'
#
loop_
_entity.id
_entity.type
_entity.pdbx_description
1 polymer ?
#
loop_
_entity_poly.entity_id
_entity_poly.type
_entity_poly.pdbx_seq_one_letter_code
_entity_poly.pdbx_strand_id
1 'polypeptide(L)'
;MLEAAPKEQAGGNSYFTAGATRMTHEGLHSLKNLVEPDPRHDRTVVPPYTKEEYAADLAKVTNGNNDPQMTETLTSNIAEDIRWLKSKGLKYRLMYERQAYERPDGSYLFWGGLHVGNVDGGEGLIRDHFAVAEASGIEVLYNARATRLIESSDSVTGVVFDQDGEEHAVHADATVLGSGGFEASKTMRAEHMGSEWEYAITRGTPFNTGTMLEEALRLGAAKAGDWTSCHATQWDAEFENNESNFEVTNRLTRQSYPLGLIVNRNGQRFVDEGADFRNLTYAKYGKEVLLQPGAIAWQVFDAPLRPMLRPQEYEVPGVGEHIAGSLAELAEATGIDKDGLIKTIQEFNDSIDTTKAFDPNVKDGRVAHTTPPKSNWANSISEPPFYAYPVTCGITFTFGGLKGDEQSRVLKEDGTPIPGLFACGEALGGLFSGNYPGGSGLAAGIVFGRIAGRSAAS
;
A
#
# COMPACT_ATOMS: atom_id res chain seq x y z
N MET A 1 -3.84 -5.79 24.99
CA MET A 1 -3.33 -5.08 23.81
C MET A 1 -3.51 -3.59 24.04
N LEU A 2 -2.50 -2.77 23.70
CA LEU A 2 -2.60 -1.31 23.72
C LEU A 2 -2.91 -0.82 22.32
N GLU A 3 -3.93 0.02 22.14
CA GLU A 3 -4.29 0.70 20.91
C GLU A 3 -4.26 2.22 21.16
N ALA A 4 -3.44 2.92 20.39
CA ALA A 4 -3.26 4.37 20.58
C ALA A 4 -4.50 5.19 20.18
N ALA A 5 -5.28 4.68 19.25
CA ALA A 5 -6.49 5.31 18.74
C ALA A 5 -7.69 5.11 19.69
N PRO A 6 -8.69 6.00 19.65
CA PRO A 6 -10.01 5.69 20.17
C PRO A 6 -10.63 4.51 19.42
N LYS A 7 -11.60 3.83 20.03
CA LYS A 7 -12.19 2.60 19.49
C LYS A 7 -12.70 2.74 18.05
N GLU A 8 -13.28 3.89 17.74
CA GLU A 8 -13.87 4.20 16.43
C GLU A 8 -12.83 4.40 15.33
N GLN A 9 -11.58 4.65 15.70
CA GLN A 9 -10.45 4.89 14.80
C GLN A 9 -9.35 3.82 14.92
N ALA A 10 -9.63 2.75 15.67
CA ALA A 10 -8.67 1.69 15.92
C ALA A 10 -8.36 0.86 14.66
N GLY A 11 -7.17 0.26 14.63
CA GLY A 11 -6.74 -0.65 13.56
C GLY A 11 -5.61 -0.13 12.68
N GLY A 12 -5.08 1.05 12.99
CA GLY A 12 -3.91 1.62 12.33
C GLY A 12 -4.10 1.73 10.81
N ASN A 13 -2.99 1.66 10.07
CA ASN A 13 -3.03 1.75 8.61
C ASN A 13 -3.71 0.56 7.92
N SER A 14 -3.88 -0.56 8.61
CA SER A 14 -4.63 -1.70 8.07
C SER A 14 -6.09 -1.35 7.77
N TYR A 15 -6.69 -0.42 8.53
CA TYR A 15 -8.03 0.12 8.28
C TYR A 15 -8.11 0.88 6.93
N PHE A 16 -7.04 1.60 6.56
CA PHE A 16 -6.98 2.43 5.35
C PHE A 16 -6.58 1.65 4.08
N THR A 17 -6.51 0.32 4.15
CA THR A 17 -6.16 -0.50 2.98
C THR A 17 -7.39 -0.89 2.17
N ALA A 18 -7.17 -1.40 0.95
CA ALA A 18 -8.21 -2.12 0.23
C ALA A 18 -8.45 -3.54 0.77
N GLY A 19 -7.77 -3.93 1.84
CA GLY A 19 -7.76 -5.30 2.38
C GLY A 19 -7.05 -6.32 1.48
N ALA A 20 -6.41 -5.88 0.40
CA ALA A 20 -5.73 -6.78 -0.53
C ALA A 20 -4.48 -7.39 0.10
N THR A 21 -4.41 -8.72 0.12
CA THR A 21 -3.29 -9.47 0.70
C THR A 21 -2.67 -10.37 -0.37
N ARG A 22 -1.36 -10.21 -0.59
CA ARG A 22 -0.61 -11.05 -1.52
C ARG A 22 -0.32 -12.40 -0.87
N MET A 23 -0.70 -13.49 -1.55
CA MET A 23 -0.49 -14.84 -1.07
C MET A 23 -0.18 -15.81 -2.20
N THR A 24 0.53 -16.89 -1.89
CA THR A 24 0.81 -17.98 -2.82
C THR A 24 -0.39 -18.93 -2.95
N HIS A 25 -0.66 -19.43 -4.18
CA HIS A 25 -1.76 -20.36 -4.45
C HIS A 25 -1.62 -21.00 -5.84
N GLU A 26 -2.29 -22.14 -6.04
CA GLU A 26 -2.29 -22.94 -7.27
C GLU A 26 -3.42 -22.55 -8.25
N GLY A 27 -3.90 -21.33 -8.19
CA GLY A 27 -5.01 -20.85 -9.00
C GLY A 27 -6.38 -20.95 -8.32
N LEU A 28 -7.45 -20.65 -9.07
CA LEU A 28 -8.81 -20.51 -8.53
C LEU A 28 -9.27 -21.75 -7.73
N HIS A 29 -8.94 -22.95 -8.19
CA HIS A 29 -9.38 -24.19 -7.53
C HIS A 29 -8.88 -24.31 -6.08
N SER A 30 -7.65 -23.81 -5.80
CA SER A 30 -7.07 -23.82 -4.46
C SER A 30 -7.61 -22.69 -3.55
N LEU A 31 -8.28 -21.71 -4.14
CA LEU A 31 -8.88 -20.57 -3.45
C LEU A 31 -10.38 -20.77 -3.11
N LYS A 32 -11.07 -21.73 -3.74
CA LYS A 32 -12.52 -21.93 -3.58
C LYS A 32 -13.00 -22.05 -2.13
N ASN A 33 -12.20 -22.68 -1.25
CA ASN A 33 -12.53 -22.85 0.17
C ASN A 33 -12.07 -21.65 1.03
N LEU A 34 -11.30 -20.74 0.45
CA LEU A 34 -10.81 -19.55 1.13
C LEU A 34 -11.75 -18.36 0.92
N VAL A 35 -12.14 -18.11 -0.33
CA VAL A 35 -12.92 -16.93 -0.70
C VAL A 35 -14.42 -17.18 -0.58
N GLU A 36 -15.17 -16.11 -0.28
CA GLU A 36 -16.64 -16.17 -0.29
C GLU A 36 -17.16 -16.48 -1.71
N PRO A 37 -18.29 -17.19 -1.83
CA PRO A 37 -18.90 -17.51 -3.12
C PRO A 37 -19.23 -16.26 -3.93
N ASP A 38 -18.93 -16.30 -5.24
CA ASP A 38 -19.26 -15.22 -6.18
C ASP A 38 -19.68 -15.86 -7.53
N PRO A 39 -20.81 -15.41 -8.14
CA PRO A 39 -21.30 -15.97 -9.41
C PRO A 39 -20.32 -15.75 -10.58
N ARG A 40 -19.37 -14.85 -10.47
CA ARG A 40 -18.31 -14.62 -11.46
C ARG A 40 -17.26 -15.73 -11.49
N HIS A 41 -17.14 -16.55 -10.43
CA HIS A 41 -16.12 -17.61 -10.34
C HIS A 41 -16.16 -18.59 -11.51
N ASP A 42 -17.33 -18.92 -12.06
CA ASP A 42 -17.47 -19.90 -13.15
C ASP A 42 -16.89 -19.40 -14.50
N ARG A 43 -16.69 -18.09 -14.64
CA ARG A 43 -16.11 -17.45 -15.82
C ARG A 43 -14.81 -16.69 -15.50
N THR A 44 -14.12 -17.11 -14.45
CA THR A 44 -12.90 -16.47 -13.97
C THR A 44 -11.69 -17.37 -14.08
N VAL A 45 -10.62 -16.82 -14.65
CA VAL A 45 -9.29 -17.43 -14.67
C VAL A 45 -8.42 -16.69 -13.66
N VAL A 46 -7.95 -17.42 -12.65
CA VAL A 46 -6.93 -16.96 -11.71
C VAL A 46 -5.69 -17.83 -11.94
N PRO A 47 -4.63 -17.30 -12.55
CA PRO A 47 -3.39 -18.04 -12.72
C PRO A 47 -2.81 -18.45 -11.37
N PRO A 48 -2.05 -19.55 -11.26
CA PRO A 48 -1.23 -19.84 -10.10
C PRO A 48 -0.34 -18.64 -9.77
N TYR A 49 0.01 -18.49 -8.50
CA TYR A 49 1.00 -17.53 -8.04
C TYR A 49 1.89 -18.23 -7.03
N THR A 50 3.05 -18.65 -7.50
CA THR A 50 3.95 -19.52 -6.73
C THR A 50 4.82 -18.73 -5.76
N LYS A 51 5.50 -19.45 -4.88
CA LYS A 51 6.48 -18.89 -3.96
C LYS A 51 7.64 -18.22 -4.71
N GLU A 52 8.10 -18.84 -5.79
CA GLU A 52 9.17 -18.34 -6.64
C GLU A 52 8.77 -17.06 -7.35
N GLU A 53 7.54 -16.98 -7.87
CA GLU A 53 6.99 -15.77 -8.49
C GLU A 53 6.86 -14.64 -7.47
N TYR A 54 6.42 -14.93 -6.26
CA TYR A 54 6.32 -13.92 -5.20
C TYR A 54 7.70 -13.40 -4.80
N ALA A 55 8.67 -14.28 -4.60
CA ALA A 55 10.05 -13.89 -4.30
C ALA A 55 10.67 -13.07 -5.46
N ALA A 56 10.39 -13.46 -6.72
CA ALA A 56 10.84 -12.74 -7.90
C ALA A 56 10.21 -11.33 -7.99
N ASP A 57 8.92 -11.19 -7.68
CA ASP A 57 8.25 -9.88 -7.63
C ASP A 57 8.87 -8.97 -6.55
N LEU A 58 9.16 -9.51 -5.35
CA LEU A 58 9.86 -8.78 -4.29
C LEU A 58 11.24 -8.31 -4.77
N ALA A 59 12.07 -9.22 -5.26
CA ALA A 59 13.41 -8.89 -5.77
C ALA A 59 13.36 -7.86 -6.91
N LYS A 60 12.41 -8.00 -7.84
CA LYS A 60 12.22 -7.07 -8.96
C LYS A 60 11.93 -5.65 -8.51
N VAL A 61 10.94 -5.45 -7.63
CA VAL A 61 10.51 -4.11 -7.24
C VAL A 61 11.44 -3.42 -6.25
N THR A 62 12.24 -4.19 -5.50
CA THR A 62 13.25 -3.69 -4.57
C THR A 62 14.65 -3.59 -5.19
N ASN A 63 14.80 -3.95 -6.48
CA ASN A 63 16.09 -4.09 -7.15
C ASN A 63 17.06 -5.02 -6.39
N GLY A 64 16.52 -6.07 -5.76
CA GLY A 64 17.28 -7.06 -4.99
C GLY A 64 17.68 -6.60 -3.57
N ASN A 65 17.19 -5.46 -3.09
CA ASN A 65 17.49 -4.94 -1.75
C ASN A 65 16.53 -5.46 -0.66
N ASN A 66 15.81 -6.55 -0.91
CA ASN A 66 15.00 -7.24 0.09
C ASN A 66 15.84 -8.30 0.83
N ASP A 67 15.57 -8.49 2.12
CA ASP A 67 16.19 -9.55 2.92
C ASP A 67 15.75 -10.94 2.41
N PRO A 68 16.69 -11.81 2.01
CA PRO A 68 16.36 -13.13 1.45
C PRO A 68 15.67 -14.06 2.46
N GLN A 69 16.05 -13.98 3.74
CA GLN A 69 15.53 -14.86 4.79
C GLN A 69 14.12 -14.46 5.18
N MET A 70 13.86 -13.15 5.33
CA MET A 70 12.51 -12.64 5.54
C MET A 70 11.61 -12.93 4.33
N THR A 71 12.13 -12.82 3.11
CA THR A 71 11.42 -13.17 1.88
C THR A 71 11.01 -14.64 1.87
N GLU A 72 11.94 -15.54 2.19
CA GLU A 72 11.70 -16.98 2.29
C GLU A 72 10.63 -17.27 3.35
N THR A 73 10.74 -16.67 4.54
CA THR A 73 9.78 -16.82 5.63
C THR A 73 8.39 -16.35 5.21
N LEU A 74 8.28 -15.16 4.60
CA LEU A 74 7.02 -14.60 4.13
C LEU A 74 6.34 -15.50 3.09
N THR A 75 7.07 -15.85 2.03
CA THR A 75 6.50 -16.56 0.88
C THR A 75 6.15 -18.02 1.18
N SER A 76 6.83 -18.63 2.14
CA SER A 76 6.56 -20.00 2.59
C SER A 76 5.37 -20.12 3.53
N ASN A 77 5.09 -19.11 4.35
CA ASN A 77 4.09 -19.23 5.42
C ASN A 77 2.74 -18.57 5.07
N ILE A 78 2.72 -17.56 4.21
CA ILE A 78 1.54 -16.72 3.98
C ILE A 78 0.28 -17.49 3.61
N ALA A 79 0.37 -18.54 2.79
CA ALA A 79 -0.78 -19.33 2.37
C ALA A 79 -1.43 -20.12 3.53
N GLU A 80 -0.62 -20.68 4.43
CA GLU A 80 -1.10 -21.36 5.62
C GLU A 80 -1.71 -20.36 6.60
N ASP A 81 -1.04 -19.22 6.80
CA ASP A 81 -1.43 -18.21 7.78
C ASP A 81 -2.76 -17.55 7.42
N ILE A 82 -3.02 -17.28 6.13
CA ILE A 82 -4.33 -16.81 5.66
C ILE A 82 -5.43 -17.86 5.88
N ARG A 83 -5.16 -19.15 5.63
CA ARG A 83 -6.12 -20.21 5.90
C ARG A 83 -6.40 -20.35 7.40
N TRP A 84 -5.38 -20.19 8.23
CA TRP A 84 -5.54 -20.14 9.68
C TRP A 84 -6.43 -18.97 10.10
N LEU A 85 -6.21 -17.75 9.58
CA LEU A 85 -7.07 -16.59 9.85
C LEU A 85 -8.52 -16.84 9.38
N LYS A 86 -8.71 -17.45 8.19
CA LYS A 86 -10.05 -17.86 7.73
C LYS A 86 -10.72 -18.80 8.74
N SER A 87 -9.97 -19.76 9.31
CA SER A 87 -10.49 -20.69 10.32
C SER A 87 -10.87 -19.98 11.64
N LYS A 88 -10.32 -18.79 11.89
CA LYS A 88 -10.67 -17.94 13.04
C LYS A 88 -11.88 -17.03 12.78
N GLY A 89 -12.31 -16.89 11.53
CA GLY A 89 -13.50 -16.12 11.19
C GLY A 89 -13.29 -14.97 10.21
N LEU A 90 -12.06 -14.69 9.77
CA LEU A 90 -11.82 -13.66 8.76
C LEU A 90 -12.41 -14.09 7.41
N LYS A 91 -12.91 -13.12 6.65
CA LYS A 91 -13.58 -13.35 5.38
C LYS A 91 -12.77 -12.80 4.21
N TYR A 92 -12.65 -13.61 3.16
CA TYR A 92 -11.85 -13.27 1.98
C TYR A 92 -12.67 -13.35 0.71
N ARG A 93 -12.28 -12.55 -0.31
CA ARG A 93 -12.88 -12.53 -1.65
C ARG A 93 -11.83 -12.38 -2.74
N LEU A 94 -12.19 -12.65 -4.00
CA LEU A 94 -11.38 -12.25 -5.14
C LEU A 94 -11.52 -10.75 -5.39
N MET A 95 -10.41 -10.12 -5.79
CA MET A 95 -10.29 -8.66 -5.97
C MET A 95 -10.66 -8.24 -7.41
N TYR A 96 -11.87 -8.54 -7.88
CA TYR A 96 -12.33 -8.26 -9.25
C TYR A 96 -12.10 -6.80 -9.65
N GLU A 97 -12.51 -5.86 -8.81
CA GLU A 97 -12.47 -4.43 -9.11
C GLU A 97 -11.04 -3.86 -9.19
N ARG A 98 -10.05 -4.66 -8.75
CA ARG A 98 -8.65 -4.22 -8.68
C ARG A 98 -7.70 -5.03 -9.55
N GLN A 99 -8.02 -6.30 -9.87
CA GLN A 99 -7.07 -7.23 -10.47
C GLN A 99 -7.60 -7.92 -11.73
N ALA A 100 -8.74 -7.46 -12.26
CA ALA A 100 -9.29 -7.94 -13.51
C ALA A 100 -10.14 -6.86 -14.18
N TYR A 101 -10.18 -6.86 -15.51
CA TYR A 101 -11.20 -6.18 -16.29
C TYR A 101 -12.08 -7.23 -16.94
N GLU A 102 -13.39 -6.97 -17.04
CA GLU A 102 -14.30 -7.85 -17.79
C GLU A 102 -13.93 -7.84 -19.27
N ARG A 103 -13.79 -9.02 -19.84
CA ARG A 103 -13.49 -9.20 -21.24
C ARG A 103 -14.76 -9.11 -22.08
N PRO A 104 -14.66 -8.90 -23.42
CA PRO A 104 -15.83 -8.84 -24.29
C PRO A 104 -16.72 -10.10 -24.28
N ASP A 105 -16.16 -11.26 -23.93
CA ASP A 105 -16.88 -12.53 -23.76
C ASP A 105 -17.49 -12.71 -22.36
N GLY A 106 -17.37 -11.71 -21.48
CA GLY A 106 -17.84 -11.72 -20.10
C GLY A 106 -16.95 -12.48 -19.13
N SER A 107 -15.79 -12.97 -19.57
CA SER A 107 -14.81 -13.64 -18.70
C SER A 107 -13.91 -12.65 -17.98
N TYR A 108 -13.23 -13.13 -16.92
CA TYR A 108 -12.24 -12.37 -16.16
C TYR A 108 -10.91 -13.11 -16.16
N LEU A 109 -9.83 -12.38 -16.39
CA LEU A 109 -8.46 -12.85 -16.19
C LEU A 109 -7.78 -12.01 -15.12
N PHE A 110 -7.45 -12.63 -14.01
CA PHE A 110 -6.69 -11.99 -12.94
C PHE A 110 -5.21 -11.89 -13.31
N TRP A 111 -4.57 -10.82 -12.87
CA TRP A 111 -3.19 -10.51 -13.18
C TRP A 111 -2.42 -9.97 -11.96
N GLY A 112 -1.09 -10.01 -12.04
CA GLY A 112 -0.18 -9.32 -11.12
C GLY A 112 -0.04 -9.92 -9.71
N GLY A 113 -0.52 -11.14 -9.47
CA GLY A 113 -0.28 -11.89 -8.22
C GLY A 113 -1.06 -11.41 -6.98
N LEU A 114 -1.79 -10.29 -7.05
CA LEU A 114 -2.57 -9.75 -5.92
C LEU A 114 -4.05 -10.10 -6.08
N HIS A 115 -4.43 -11.35 -5.88
CA HIS A 115 -5.72 -11.87 -6.28
C HIS A 115 -6.77 -11.88 -5.15
N VAL A 116 -6.33 -11.95 -3.90
CA VAL A 116 -7.18 -12.13 -2.71
C VAL A 116 -7.20 -10.87 -1.85
N GLY A 117 -8.32 -10.59 -1.23
CA GLY A 117 -8.46 -9.52 -0.25
C GLY A 117 -9.60 -9.81 0.73
N ASN A 118 -9.64 -9.03 1.81
CA ASN A 118 -10.71 -9.14 2.79
C ASN A 118 -12.04 -8.64 2.22
N VAL A 119 -13.12 -9.24 2.63
CA VAL A 119 -14.47 -8.71 2.41
C VAL A 119 -14.56 -7.35 3.10
N ASP A 120 -15.15 -6.36 2.46
CA ASP A 120 -15.24 -4.95 2.92
C ASP A 120 -13.87 -4.26 3.11
N GLY A 121 -12.80 -4.77 2.47
CA GLY A 121 -11.50 -4.10 2.48
C GLY A 121 -10.84 -4.03 3.85
N GLY A 122 -10.18 -2.89 4.14
CA GLY A 122 -9.50 -2.67 5.43
C GLY A 122 -10.48 -2.56 6.60
N GLU A 123 -11.64 -1.98 6.38
CA GLU A 123 -12.71 -1.90 7.39
C GLU A 123 -13.17 -3.30 7.81
N GLY A 124 -13.40 -4.20 6.85
CA GLY A 124 -13.75 -5.58 7.12
C GLY A 124 -12.63 -6.37 7.77
N LEU A 125 -11.38 -6.15 7.33
CA LEU A 125 -10.20 -6.75 7.94
C LEU A 125 -10.13 -6.43 9.44
N ILE A 126 -10.25 -5.17 9.80
CA ILE A 126 -10.14 -4.71 11.20
C ILE A 126 -11.33 -5.18 12.03
N ARG A 127 -12.55 -5.04 11.50
CA ARG A 127 -13.76 -5.56 12.16
C ARG A 127 -13.62 -7.06 12.51
N ASP A 128 -13.19 -7.86 11.55
CA ASP A 128 -13.07 -9.31 11.75
C ASP A 128 -11.95 -9.65 12.74
N HIS A 129 -10.81 -8.92 12.71
CA HIS A 129 -9.73 -9.11 13.69
C HIS A 129 -10.16 -8.76 15.13
N PHE A 130 -10.84 -7.63 15.34
CA PHE A 130 -11.33 -7.26 16.66
C PHE A 130 -12.40 -8.23 17.18
N ALA A 131 -13.28 -8.74 16.29
CA ALA A 131 -14.24 -9.77 16.67
C ALA A 131 -13.55 -11.07 17.14
N VAL A 132 -12.46 -11.49 16.47
CA VAL A 132 -11.65 -12.63 16.90
C VAL A 132 -10.94 -12.36 18.22
N ALA A 133 -10.39 -11.15 18.41
CA ALA A 133 -9.74 -10.77 19.65
C ALA A 133 -10.71 -10.82 20.83
N GLU A 134 -11.91 -10.26 20.70
CA GLU A 134 -12.97 -10.30 21.69
C GLU A 134 -13.39 -11.74 22.02
N ALA A 135 -13.66 -12.54 20.99
CA ALA A 135 -14.04 -13.96 21.15
C ALA A 135 -12.93 -14.81 21.81
N SER A 136 -11.67 -14.35 21.70
CA SER A 136 -10.51 -15.01 22.31
C SER A 136 -10.20 -14.47 23.72
N GLY A 137 -10.99 -13.53 24.26
CA GLY A 137 -10.79 -12.94 25.56
C GLY A 137 -9.58 -12.00 25.66
N ILE A 138 -9.14 -11.45 24.55
CA ILE A 138 -8.03 -10.47 24.51
C ILE A 138 -8.56 -9.12 24.98
N GLU A 139 -7.98 -8.60 26.06
CA GLU A 139 -8.26 -7.25 26.52
C GLU A 139 -7.61 -6.21 25.60
N VAL A 140 -8.39 -5.22 25.14
CA VAL A 140 -7.93 -4.10 24.32
C VAL A 140 -8.18 -2.80 25.07
N LEU A 141 -7.10 -2.09 25.38
CA LEU A 141 -7.14 -0.75 25.95
C LEU A 141 -7.02 0.26 24.79
N TYR A 142 -8.06 1.04 24.58
CA TYR A 142 -8.10 2.13 23.60
C TYR A 142 -7.65 3.45 24.23
N ASN A 143 -7.30 4.44 23.41
CA ASN A 143 -6.64 5.69 23.84
C ASN A 143 -5.35 5.42 24.62
N ALA A 144 -4.76 4.25 24.49
CA ALA A 144 -3.63 3.78 25.27
C ALA A 144 -2.34 3.89 24.43
N ARG A 145 -1.79 5.08 24.35
CA ARG A 145 -0.61 5.40 23.55
C ARG A 145 0.66 4.94 24.26
N ALA A 146 1.34 3.91 23.76
CA ALA A 146 2.64 3.51 24.25
C ALA A 146 3.67 4.64 24.04
N THR A 147 4.41 4.98 25.12
CA THR A 147 5.36 6.09 25.14
C THR A 147 6.79 5.63 25.44
N ARG A 148 6.95 4.52 26.18
CA ARG A 148 8.27 4.04 26.61
C ARG A 148 8.25 2.54 26.88
N LEU A 149 9.36 1.87 26.56
CA LEU A 149 9.61 0.48 26.98
C LEU A 149 10.19 0.45 28.41
N ILE A 150 9.69 -0.46 29.23
CA ILE A 150 10.24 -0.71 30.58
C ILE A 150 11.32 -1.76 30.44
N GLU A 151 12.52 -1.41 30.88
CA GLU A 151 13.67 -2.31 30.89
C GLU A 151 14.08 -2.73 32.31
N SER A 152 14.56 -3.95 32.43
CA SER A 152 15.18 -4.46 33.66
C SER A 152 16.28 -5.45 33.27
N SER A 153 17.51 -5.17 33.67
CA SER A 153 18.67 -6.07 33.44
C SER A 153 18.81 -6.54 31.98
N ASP A 154 18.82 -5.60 31.02
CA ASP A 154 18.92 -5.83 29.59
C ASP A 154 17.70 -6.49 28.90
N SER A 155 16.58 -6.66 29.60
CA SER A 155 15.34 -7.22 29.09
C SER A 155 14.24 -6.17 29.04
N VAL A 156 13.32 -6.25 28.08
CA VAL A 156 12.07 -5.50 28.09
C VAL A 156 11.04 -6.28 28.93
N THR A 157 10.51 -5.61 29.97
CA THR A 157 9.59 -6.21 30.94
C THR A 157 8.23 -5.52 31.02
N GLY A 158 7.93 -4.68 30.02
CA GLY A 158 6.67 -3.99 29.97
C GLY A 158 6.69 -2.71 29.13
N VAL A 159 5.60 -1.97 29.23
CA VAL A 159 5.37 -0.73 28.47
C VAL A 159 4.76 0.32 29.38
N VAL A 160 5.24 1.55 29.24
CA VAL A 160 4.57 2.76 29.77
C VAL A 160 3.71 3.33 28.66
N PHE A 161 2.50 3.73 28.98
CA PHE A 161 1.56 4.33 28.03
C PHE A 161 0.79 5.49 28.66
N ASP A 162 0.41 6.44 27.84
CA ASP A 162 -0.54 7.48 28.20
C ASP A 162 -1.96 7.00 27.86
N GLN A 163 -2.88 7.17 28.79
CA GLN A 163 -4.30 6.95 28.57
C GLN A 163 -5.08 8.12 29.14
N ASP A 164 -5.77 8.86 28.28
CA ASP A 164 -6.55 10.05 28.64
C ASP A 164 -5.76 11.13 29.40
N GLY A 165 -4.45 11.23 29.13
CA GLY A 165 -3.53 12.19 29.75
C GLY A 165 -2.92 11.74 31.08
N GLU A 166 -3.14 10.48 31.46
CA GLU A 166 -2.52 9.86 32.66
C GLU A 166 -1.49 8.80 32.23
N GLU A 167 -0.30 8.82 32.83
CA GLU A 167 0.73 7.82 32.63
C GLU A 167 0.42 6.54 33.40
N HIS A 168 0.42 5.42 32.67
CA HIS A 168 0.23 4.07 33.18
C HIS A 168 1.39 3.17 32.84
N ALA A 169 1.56 2.08 33.56
CA ALA A 169 2.55 1.04 33.25
C ALA A 169 1.90 -0.33 33.29
N VAL A 170 2.27 -1.18 32.32
CA VAL A 170 1.91 -2.58 32.30
C VAL A 170 3.17 -3.42 32.19
N HIS A 171 3.29 -4.43 33.05
CA HIS A 171 4.39 -5.40 33.03
C HIS A 171 3.95 -6.67 32.30
N ALA A 172 4.86 -7.24 31.51
CA ALA A 172 4.65 -8.45 30.75
C ALA A 172 5.98 -9.18 30.53
N ASP A 173 5.93 -10.49 30.39
CA ASP A 173 7.10 -11.34 30.06
C ASP A 173 7.58 -11.11 28.62
N ALA A 174 6.69 -10.65 27.74
CA ALA A 174 7.01 -10.32 26.35
C ALA A 174 6.19 -9.13 25.85
N THR A 175 6.83 -8.29 25.03
CA THR A 175 6.22 -7.16 24.33
C THR A 175 6.37 -7.34 22.82
N VAL A 176 5.27 -7.29 22.09
CA VAL A 176 5.25 -7.34 20.64
C VAL A 176 4.93 -5.96 20.09
N LEU A 177 5.86 -5.37 19.34
CA LEU A 177 5.65 -4.09 18.66
C LEU A 177 4.92 -4.31 17.33
N GLY A 178 3.64 -3.98 17.30
CA GLY A 178 2.82 -3.86 16.10
C GLY A 178 2.43 -2.41 15.82
N SER A 179 3.26 -1.47 16.24
CA SER A 179 2.98 -0.03 16.31
C SER A 179 3.10 0.72 14.98
N GLY A 180 3.34 0.03 13.88
CA GLY A 180 3.55 0.64 12.57
C GLY A 180 4.92 1.30 12.44
N GLY A 181 5.04 2.20 11.45
CA GLY A 181 6.23 2.97 11.16
C GLY A 181 6.18 4.40 11.68
N PHE A 182 6.69 5.33 10.84
CA PHE A 182 6.78 6.76 11.20
C PHE A 182 6.15 7.69 10.15
N GLU A 183 5.29 7.18 9.29
CA GLU A 183 4.68 7.94 8.18
C GLU A 183 3.80 9.11 8.64
N ALA A 184 3.27 9.09 9.86
CA ALA A 184 2.53 10.22 10.43
C ALA A 184 3.44 11.28 11.09
N SER A 185 4.73 10.99 11.28
CA SER A 185 5.70 11.94 11.83
C SER A 185 6.38 12.75 10.73
N LYS A 186 5.98 14.02 10.53
CA LYS A 186 6.62 14.94 9.58
C LYS A 186 8.12 15.09 9.86
N THR A 187 8.50 15.16 11.14
CA THR A 187 9.90 15.29 11.57
C THR A 187 10.74 14.08 11.16
N MET A 188 10.28 12.86 11.47
CA MET A 188 11.02 11.66 11.08
C MET A 188 11.05 11.45 9.56
N ARG A 189 9.98 11.81 8.85
CA ARG A 189 9.99 11.80 7.38
C ARG A 189 11.06 12.72 6.82
N ALA A 190 11.13 13.98 7.32
CA ALA A 190 12.15 14.93 6.87
C ALA A 190 13.57 14.45 7.24
N GLU A 191 13.77 13.90 8.42
CA GLU A 191 15.06 13.42 8.90
C GLU A 191 15.58 12.24 8.06
N HIS A 192 14.72 11.28 7.75
CA HIS A 192 15.15 10.04 7.10
C HIS A 192 15.01 10.05 5.59
N MET A 193 14.01 10.73 5.03
CA MET A 193 13.68 10.66 3.61
C MET A 193 13.96 11.95 2.84
N GLY A 194 14.17 13.09 3.54
CA GLY A 194 14.39 14.41 2.95
C GLY A 194 13.29 15.42 3.30
N SER A 195 13.65 16.71 3.28
CA SER A 195 12.77 17.80 3.72
C SER A 195 11.46 17.91 2.93
N GLU A 196 11.44 17.50 1.68
CA GLU A 196 10.25 17.48 0.82
C GLU A 196 9.14 16.57 1.36
N TRP A 197 9.49 15.54 2.14
CA TRP A 197 8.52 14.61 2.70
C TRP A 197 7.65 15.19 3.83
N GLU A 198 7.96 16.37 4.33
CA GLU A 198 7.05 17.12 5.22
C GLU A 198 5.72 17.45 4.54
N TYR A 199 5.74 17.61 3.20
CA TYR A 199 4.58 17.99 2.38
C TYR A 199 3.72 16.79 1.94
N ALA A 200 4.21 15.57 2.11
CA ALA A 200 3.41 14.38 1.80
C ALA A 200 2.22 14.28 2.76
N ILE A 201 1.05 13.97 2.21
CA ILE A 201 -0.19 13.78 2.97
C ILE A 201 -0.19 12.40 3.61
N THR A 202 -0.52 12.30 4.89
CA THR A 202 -0.66 11.01 5.56
C THR A 202 -1.94 10.32 5.09
N ARG A 203 -1.79 9.30 4.23
CA ARG A 203 -2.84 8.38 3.83
C ARG A 203 -2.90 7.22 4.81
N GLY A 204 -3.47 7.43 5.97
CA GLY A 204 -3.46 6.43 7.04
C GLY A 204 -3.84 7.02 8.37
N THR A 205 -3.58 6.26 9.41
CA THR A 205 -3.78 6.71 10.79
C THR A 205 -2.80 7.84 11.17
N PRO A 206 -3.22 8.81 11.97
CA PRO A 206 -2.32 9.83 12.51
C PRO A 206 -1.45 9.31 13.68
N PHE A 207 -1.61 8.05 14.08
CA PHE A 207 -0.98 7.49 15.29
C PHE A 207 0.35 6.79 15.02
N ASN A 208 0.71 6.47 13.78
CA ASN A 208 1.99 5.84 13.41
C ASN A 208 3.12 6.89 13.38
N THR A 209 3.58 7.27 14.55
CA THR A 209 4.53 8.39 14.74
C THR A 209 5.97 7.96 14.94
N GLY A 210 6.26 6.65 14.93
CA GLY A 210 7.60 6.11 15.11
C GLY A 210 8.06 6.00 16.56
N THR A 211 7.26 6.43 17.55
CA THR A 211 7.66 6.49 18.97
C THR A 211 8.24 5.17 19.47
N MET A 212 7.61 4.03 19.15
CA MET A 212 8.10 2.75 19.65
C MET A 212 9.31 2.21 18.85
N LEU A 213 9.52 2.68 17.61
CA LEU A 213 10.77 2.43 16.89
C LEU A 213 11.93 3.17 17.57
N GLU A 214 11.77 4.47 17.89
CA GLU A 214 12.77 5.25 18.60
C GLU A 214 13.09 4.66 19.96
N GLU A 215 12.07 4.20 20.70
CA GLU A 215 12.28 3.54 22.00
C GLU A 215 13.08 2.24 21.88
N ALA A 216 12.80 1.40 20.89
CA ALA A 216 13.59 0.19 20.65
C ALA A 216 15.04 0.53 20.26
N LEU A 217 15.24 1.54 19.40
CA LEU A 217 16.58 2.03 19.03
C LEU A 217 17.34 2.58 20.24
N ARG A 218 16.67 3.28 21.16
CA ARG A 218 17.26 3.75 22.44
C ARG A 218 17.79 2.57 23.29
N LEU A 219 17.13 1.42 23.22
CA LEU A 219 17.55 0.18 23.89
C LEU A 219 18.65 -0.60 23.14
N GLY A 220 19.15 -0.05 22.03
CA GLY A 220 20.21 -0.64 21.22
C GLY A 220 19.73 -1.57 20.12
N ALA A 221 18.43 -1.53 19.77
CA ALA A 221 17.94 -2.26 18.61
C ALA A 221 18.62 -1.76 17.32
N ALA A 222 18.93 -2.69 16.41
CA ALA A 222 19.49 -2.36 15.10
C ALA A 222 18.39 -1.91 14.12
N LYS A 223 18.72 -0.97 13.25
CA LYS A 223 17.92 -0.58 12.10
C LYS A 223 18.01 -1.65 11.01
N ALA A 224 16.90 -1.87 10.29
CA ALA A 224 16.85 -2.68 9.08
C ALA A 224 15.96 -2.05 8.01
N GLY A 225 16.11 -2.50 6.76
CA GLY A 225 15.35 -2.00 5.63
C GLY A 225 15.76 -0.60 5.19
N ASP A 226 14.93 -0.01 4.37
CA ASP A 226 15.19 1.27 3.71
C ASP A 226 14.50 2.42 4.44
N TRP A 227 15.22 3.09 5.32
CA TRP A 227 14.73 4.24 6.09
C TRP A 227 14.54 5.51 5.22
N THR A 228 15.03 5.48 3.98
CA THR A 228 14.96 6.62 3.06
C THR A 228 13.81 6.54 2.07
N SER A 229 12.99 5.48 2.16
CA SER A 229 11.88 5.28 1.24
C SER A 229 10.63 4.71 1.94
N CYS A 230 9.52 4.78 1.22
CA CYS A 230 8.20 4.43 1.75
C CYS A 230 7.25 4.01 0.62
N HIS A 231 6.12 3.46 1.00
CA HIS A 231 4.96 3.35 0.13
C HIS A 231 4.27 4.71 0.03
N ALA A 232 4.32 5.30 -1.15
CA ALA A 232 3.62 6.54 -1.46
C ALA A 232 2.86 6.42 -2.78
N THR A 233 1.56 6.69 -2.74
CA THR A 233 0.67 6.57 -3.90
C THR A 233 0.21 7.93 -4.39
N GLN A 234 -0.30 7.96 -5.62
CA GLN A 234 -1.05 9.11 -6.11
C GLN A 234 -2.35 9.23 -5.33
N TRP A 235 -2.55 10.36 -4.71
CA TRP A 235 -3.64 10.67 -3.79
C TRP A 235 -4.38 11.92 -4.28
N ASP A 236 -5.70 11.94 -4.16
CA ASP A 236 -6.48 13.11 -4.58
C ASP A 236 -5.96 14.39 -3.93
N ALA A 237 -5.68 15.42 -4.75
CA ALA A 237 -5.09 16.67 -4.28
C ALA A 237 -6.14 17.73 -3.87
N GLU A 238 -7.40 17.59 -4.29
CA GLU A 238 -8.45 18.60 -4.11
C GLU A 238 -9.57 18.16 -3.16
N PHE A 239 -9.60 16.89 -2.74
CA PHE A 239 -10.61 16.44 -1.79
C PHE A 239 -10.45 17.16 -0.45
N GLU A 240 -11.54 17.70 0.06
CA GLU A 240 -11.55 18.36 1.38
C GLU A 240 -11.23 17.33 2.48
N ASN A 241 -10.31 17.67 3.38
CA ASN A 241 -9.87 16.79 4.47
C ASN A 241 -9.31 15.44 3.96
N ASN A 242 -8.39 15.50 3.01
CA ASN A 242 -7.78 14.33 2.39
C ASN A 242 -6.67 13.65 3.24
N GLU A 243 -6.31 14.19 4.42
CA GLU A 243 -5.34 13.62 5.35
C GLU A 243 -6.03 12.82 6.46
N SER A 244 -5.59 11.59 6.71
CA SER A 244 -6.07 10.72 7.80
C SER A 244 -7.60 10.62 7.92
N ASN A 245 -8.29 10.58 6.79
CA ASN A 245 -9.76 10.60 6.74
C ASN A 245 -10.33 9.18 6.84
N PHE A 246 -10.98 8.87 7.98
CA PHE A 246 -11.57 7.57 8.27
C PHE A 246 -12.88 7.28 7.52
N GLU A 247 -13.54 8.28 6.94
CA GLU A 247 -14.79 8.09 6.19
C GLU A 247 -14.53 7.59 4.75
N VAL A 248 -13.52 8.19 4.10
CA VAL A 248 -13.17 7.82 2.71
C VAL A 248 -12.06 6.79 2.64
N THR A 249 -11.33 6.60 3.74
CA THR A 249 -10.26 5.62 3.88
C THR A 249 -9.29 5.63 2.68
N ASN A 250 -9.27 4.55 1.90
CA ASN A 250 -8.38 4.36 0.76
C ASN A 250 -8.99 4.84 -0.59
N ARG A 251 -10.20 5.40 -0.60
CA ARG A 251 -10.94 5.73 -1.83
C ARG A 251 -10.41 6.95 -2.59
N LEU A 252 -9.51 7.72 -1.99
CA LEU A 252 -8.86 8.86 -2.65
C LEU A 252 -7.62 8.48 -3.46
N THR A 253 -7.25 7.18 -3.52
CA THR A 253 -6.20 6.72 -4.45
C THR A 253 -6.63 6.87 -5.89
N ARG A 254 -5.67 7.13 -6.79
CA ARG A 254 -5.89 7.28 -8.22
C ARG A 254 -5.06 6.24 -8.96
N GLN A 255 -5.62 5.04 -9.14
CA GLN A 255 -4.86 3.89 -9.63
C GLN A 255 -5.22 3.41 -11.04
N SER A 256 -6.01 4.19 -11.79
CA SER A 256 -6.28 3.92 -13.21
C SER A 256 -5.28 4.59 -14.16
N TYR A 257 -4.22 5.19 -13.64
CA TYR A 257 -3.17 5.88 -14.41
C TYR A 257 -2.56 5.06 -15.55
N PRO A 258 -2.47 3.70 -15.51
CA PRO A 258 -1.94 2.96 -16.66
C PRO A 258 -2.75 3.15 -17.95
N LEU A 259 -4.03 3.52 -17.83
CA LEU A 259 -4.92 3.75 -18.98
C LEU A 259 -4.70 5.11 -19.65
N GLY A 260 -4.28 6.13 -18.89
CA GLY A 260 -4.09 7.51 -19.35
C GLY A 260 -2.65 7.98 -19.26
N LEU A 261 -2.46 9.28 -19.07
CA LEU A 261 -1.16 9.94 -18.90
C LEU A 261 -1.10 10.65 -17.56
N ILE A 262 0.12 10.81 -17.03
CA ILE A 262 0.38 11.64 -15.86
C ILE A 262 1.25 12.83 -16.30
N VAL A 263 0.74 14.04 -16.11
CA VAL A 263 1.45 15.27 -16.47
C VAL A 263 1.63 16.19 -15.25
N ASN A 264 2.74 16.88 -15.20
CA ASN A 264 3.02 17.90 -14.18
C ASN A 264 2.42 19.27 -14.58
N ARG A 265 2.66 20.30 -13.76
CA ARG A 265 2.18 21.66 -13.99
C ARG A 265 2.69 22.28 -15.31
N ASN A 266 3.82 21.81 -15.82
CA ASN A 266 4.36 22.24 -17.11
C ASN A 266 3.77 21.46 -18.32
N GLY A 267 2.75 20.62 -18.09
CA GLY A 267 2.15 19.76 -19.11
C GLY A 267 3.05 18.62 -19.57
N GLN A 268 4.09 18.26 -18.82
CA GLN A 268 5.08 17.26 -19.20
C GLN A 268 4.86 15.93 -18.44
N ARG A 269 4.99 14.82 -19.15
CA ARG A 269 5.07 13.48 -18.55
C ARG A 269 6.42 13.29 -17.86
N PHE A 270 6.45 12.54 -16.77
CA PHE A 270 7.65 12.32 -15.98
C PHE A 270 7.83 10.86 -15.51
N VAL A 271 6.86 9.97 -15.80
CA VAL A 271 6.92 8.55 -15.48
C VAL A 271 6.48 7.70 -16.66
N ASP A 272 6.82 6.42 -16.65
CA ASP A 272 6.24 5.39 -17.52
C ASP A 272 4.99 4.82 -16.83
N GLU A 273 3.82 5.29 -17.19
CA GLU A 273 2.54 4.84 -16.61
C GLU A 273 2.26 3.37 -16.92
N GLY A 274 2.86 2.85 -17.96
CA GLY A 274 2.72 1.48 -18.44
C GLY A 274 3.88 0.55 -18.09
N ALA A 275 4.78 0.92 -17.17
CA ALA A 275 5.99 0.16 -16.86
C ALA A 275 5.71 -1.28 -16.41
N ASP A 276 4.66 -1.50 -15.65
CA ASP A 276 4.19 -2.82 -15.21
C ASP A 276 2.74 -2.74 -14.73
N PHE A 277 2.17 -3.90 -14.35
CA PHE A 277 0.90 -3.91 -13.63
C PHE A 277 0.93 -2.96 -12.42
N ARG A 278 -0.14 -2.20 -12.24
CA ARG A 278 -0.17 -1.13 -11.23
C ARG A 278 0.18 -1.58 -9.81
N ASN A 279 -0.13 -2.83 -9.43
CA ASN A 279 0.20 -3.37 -8.10
C ASN A 279 1.71 -3.60 -7.89
N LEU A 280 2.53 -3.39 -8.91
CA LEU A 280 4.00 -3.37 -8.86
C LEU A 280 4.59 -1.96 -9.08
N THR A 281 3.76 -0.94 -9.35
CA THR A 281 4.25 0.42 -9.67
C THR A 281 3.62 1.52 -8.81
N TYR A 282 2.40 1.34 -8.31
CA TYR A 282 1.63 2.41 -7.68
C TYR A 282 2.27 2.98 -6.41
N ALA A 283 3.01 2.16 -5.69
CA ALA A 283 3.59 2.52 -4.39
C ALA A 283 4.79 3.49 -4.50
N LYS A 284 5.38 3.64 -5.67
CA LYS A 284 6.49 4.57 -5.93
C LYS A 284 6.05 5.88 -6.58
N TYR A 285 4.86 5.92 -7.21
CA TYR A 285 4.48 7.09 -8.03
C TYR A 285 4.00 8.28 -7.20
N GLY A 286 3.65 8.11 -5.93
CA GLY A 286 3.46 9.24 -5.03
C GLY A 286 4.73 10.06 -4.83
N LYS A 287 5.90 9.40 -4.68
CA LYS A 287 7.22 10.05 -4.64
C LYS A 287 7.49 10.85 -5.91
N GLU A 288 7.22 10.25 -7.07
CA GLU A 288 7.45 10.92 -8.36
C GLU A 288 6.61 12.20 -8.50
N VAL A 289 5.37 12.20 -7.97
CA VAL A 289 4.52 13.40 -7.90
C VAL A 289 5.07 14.42 -6.90
N LEU A 290 5.54 13.98 -5.73
CA LEU A 290 6.12 14.87 -4.72
C LEU A 290 7.28 15.71 -5.26
N LEU A 291 8.06 15.13 -6.18
CA LEU A 291 9.21 15.79 -6.82
C LEU A 291 8.82 16.74 -7.97
N GLN A 292 7.53 16.81 -8.34
CA GLN A 292 7.10 17.72 -9.40
C GLN A 292 6.86 19.15 -8.86
N PRO A 293 6.87 20.17 -9.74
CA PRO A 293 6.60 21.54 -9.34
C PRO A 293 5.28 21.68 -8.57
N GLY A 294 5.37 22.11 -7.31
CA GLY A 294 4.23 22.24 -6.40
C GLY A 294 3.72 20.94 -5.81
N ALA A 295 4.47 19.84 -5.94
CA ALA A 295 4.08 18.48 -5.46
C ALA A 295 2.69 18.05 -5.96
N ILE A 296 2.35 18.43 -7.19
CA ILE A 296 1.07 18.14 -7.84
C ILE A 296 1.28 17.67 -9.29
N ALA A 297 0.41 16.77 -9.73
CA ALA A 297 0.29 16.32 -11.12
C ALA A 297 -1.17 16.03 -11.45
N TRP A 298 -1.45 15.73 -12.70
CA TRP A 298 -2.80 15.38 -13.16
C TRP A 298 -2.75 14.08 -13.97
N GLN A 299 -3.69 13.19 -13.68
CA GLN A 299 -3.97 12.06 -14.56
C GLN A 299 -4.96 12.52 -15.62
N VAL A 300 -4.57 12.38 -16.90
CA VAL A 300 -5.36 12.84 -18.04
C VAL A 300 -5.92 11.65 -18.81
N PHE A 301 -7.23 11.72 -19.10
CA PHE A 301 -7.98 10.72 -19.87
C PHE A 301 -8.89 11.40 -20.87
N ASP A 302 -9.41 10.64 -21.83
CA ASP A 302 -10.44 11.08 -22.76
C ASP A 302 -11.76 10.28 -22.63
N ALA A 303 -12.76 10.60 -23.43
CA ALA A 303 -14.07 9.99 -23.35
C ALA A 303 -14.08 8.45 -23.44
N PRO A 304 -13.34 7.81 -24.37
CA PRO A 304 -13.27 6.34 -24.46
C PRO A 304 -12.70 5.66 -23.22
N LEU A 305 -11.76 6.30 -22.51
CA LEU A 305 -11.10 5.74 -21.35
C LEU A 305 -11.88 5.94 -20.04
N ARG A 306 -12.72 6.97 -19.96
CA ARG A 306 -13.47 7.32 -18.74
C ARG A 306 -14.29 6.14 -18.16
N PRO A 307 -15.02 5.32 -18.95
CA PRO A 307 -15.78 4.19 -18.42
C PRO A 307 -14.93 3.06 -17.85
N MET A 308 -13.62 3.02 -18.15
CA MET A 308 -12.68 2.01 -17.66
C MET A 308 -12.04 2.40 -16.31
N LEU A 309 -12.21 3.65 -15.88
CA LEU A 309 -11.69 4.09 -14.59
C LEU A 309 -12.46 3.38 -13.46
N ARG A 310 -11.81 3.18 -12.34
CA ARG A 310 -12.38 2.49 -11.16
C ARG A 310 -13.40 3.38 -10.46
N PRO A 311 -14.71 3.06 -10.48
CA PRO A 311 -15.73 3.90 -9.88
C PRO A 311 -15.47 4.20 -8.39
N GLN A 312 -14.99 3.20 -7.64
CA GLN A 312 -14.69 3.36 -6.21
C GLN A 312 -13.55 4.33 -5.89
N GLU A 313 -12.78 4.78 -6.89
CA GLU A 313 -11.70 5.75 -6.75
C GLU A 313 -12.01 7.08 -7.46
N TYR A 314 -12.72 7.05 -8.59
CA TYR A 314 -12.95 8.21 -9.46
C TYR A 314 -14.38 8.75 -9.41
N GLU A 315 -15.32 8.07 -8.74
CA GLU A 315 -16.72 8.49 -8.60
C GLU A 315 -17.12 8.75 -7.13
N VAL A 316 -16.13 8.93 -6.27
CA VAL A 316 -16.36 9.34 -4.87
C VAL A 316 -16.80 10.79 -4.86
N PRO A 317 -17.95 11.14 -4.23
CA PRO A 317 -18.40 12.53 -4.16
C PRO A 317 -17.34 13.44 -3.55
N GLY A 318 -17.06 14.57 -4.20
CA GLY A 318 -16.11 15.58 -3.72
C GLY A 318 -14.66 15.37 -4.17
N VAL A 319 -14.36 14.34 -4.97
CA VAL A 319 -13.02 14.17 -5.58
C VAL A 319 -12.75 15.27 -6.61
N GLY A 320 -11.46 15.61 -6.75
CA GLY A 320 -11.01 16.52 -7.81
C GLY A 320 -11.23 15.89 -9.18
N GLU A 321 -12.08 16.52 -10.00
CA GLU A 321 -12.34 16.14 -11.40
C GLU A 321 -12.55 17.40 -12.23
N HIS A 322 -11.75 17.57 -13.29
CA HIS A 322 -11.91 18.63 -14.26
C HIS A 322 -12.29 18.05 -15.61
N ILE A 323 -13.35 18.60 -16.23
CA ILE A 323 -13.89 18.11 -17.50
C ILE A 323 -13.95 19.29 -18.49
N ALA A 324 -13.46 19.05 -19.71
CA ALA A 324 -13.43 20.09 -20.73
C ALA A 324 -13.69 19.54 -22.16
N GLY A 325 -14.19 20.40 -23.04
CA GLY A 325 -14.42 20.09 -24.45
C GLY A 325 -13.16 20.11 -25.31
N SER A 326 -12.06 20.70 -24.79
CA SER A 326 -10.77 20.75 -25.45
C SER A 326 -9.61 20.67 -24.47
N LEU A 327 -8.41 20.31 -24.94
CA LEU A 327 -7.20 20.32 -24.11
C LEU A 327 -6.82 21.72 -23.64
N ALA A 328 -7.14 22.75 -24.45
CA ALA A 328 -6.89 24.14 -24.07
C ALA A 328 -7.76 24.58 -22.88
N GLU A 329 -9.04 24.24 -22.90
CA GLU A 329 -9.98 24.49 -21.78
C GLU A 329 -9.61 23.66 -20.55
N LEU A 330 -9.14 22.42 -20.75
CA LEU A 330 -8.68 21.58 -19.64
C LEU A 330 -7.45 22.19 -18.95
N ALA A 331 -6.51 22.69 -19.73
CA ALA A 331 -5.31 23.39 -19.21
C ALA A 331 -5.70 24.65 -18.42
N GLU A 332 -6.66 25.44 -18.92
CA GLU A 332 -7.19 26.61 -18.22
C GLU A 332 -7.85 26.25 -16.89
N ALA A 333 -8.68 25.20 -16.89
CA ALA A 333 -9.38 24.72 -15.68
C ALA A 333 -8.47 24.18 -14.59
N THR A 334 -7.32 23.58 -14.99
CA THR A 334 -6.38 22.91 -14.08
C THR A 334 -5.18 23.77 -13.71
N GLY A 335 -4.89 24.83 -14.48
CA GLY A 335 -3.66 25.61 -14.35
C GLY A 335 -2.40 24.91 -14.87
N ILE A 336 -2.56 23.85 -15.69
CA ILE A 336 -1.46 23.22 -16.44
C ILE A 336 -1.02 24.16 -17.57
N ASP A 337 0.28 24.21 -17.87
CA ASP A 337 0.78 24.94 -19.04
C ASP A 337 0.13 24.39 -20.32
N LYS A 338 -0.62 25.27 -21.01
CA LYS A 338 -1.45 24.90 -22.15
C LYS A 338 -0.62 24.35 -23.31
N ASP A 339 0.45 25.05 -23.66
CA ASP A 339 1.26 24.70 -24.81
C ASP A 339 2.06 23.41 -24.54
N GLY A 340 2.52 23.25 -23.30
CA GLY A 340 3.14 22.00 -22.81
C GLY A 340 2.19 20.82 -22.87
N LEU A 341 0.95 20.96 -22.37
CA LEU A 341 -0.04 19.88 -22.39
C LEU A 341 -0.40 19.44 -23.81
N ILE A 342 -0.73 20.40 -24.68
CA ILE A 342 -1.11 20.12 -26.09
C ILE A 342 0.05 19.44 -26.81
N LYS A 343 1.26 19.95 -26.68
CA LYS A 343 2.45 19.38 -27.28
C LYS A 343 2.71 17.95 -26.78
N THR A 344 2.65 17.72 -25.48
CA THR A 344 2.89 16.41 -24.88
C THR A 344 1.90 15.38 -25.37
N ILE A 345 0.60 15.71 -25.42
CA ILE A 345 -0.44 14.79 -25.90
C ILE A 345 -0.30 14.52 -27.38
N GLN A 346 0.04 15.51 -28.21
CA GLN A 346 0.27 15.31 -29.63
C GLN A 346 1.47 14.41 -29.88
N GLU A 347 2.63 14.72 -29.30
CA GLU A 347 3.84 13.87 -29.43
C GLU A 347 3.60 12.44 -28.94
N PHE A 348 2.85 12.27 -27.86
CA PHE A 348 2.47 10.96 -27.35
C PHE A 348 1.60 10.21 -28.37
N ASN A 349 0.51 10.81 -28.85
CA ASN A 349 -0.41 10.19 -29.79
C ASN A 349 0.29 9.78 -31.09
N ASP A 350 1.19 10.63 -31.61
CA ASP A 350 1.95 10.38 -32.84
C ASP A 350 2.96 9.22 -32.70
N SER A 351 3.36 8.90 -31.47
CA SER A 351 4.40 7.89 -31.17
C SER A 351 3.86 6.51 -30.79
N ILE A 352 2.53 6.31 -30.79
CA ILE A 352 1.90 5.04 -30.36
C ILE A 352 2.12 3.96 -31.42
N ASP A 353 2.61 2.79 -30.98
CA ASP A 353 2.60 1.58 -31.81
C ASP A 353 1.18 0.99 -31.91
N THR A 354 0.48 1.33 -32.99
CA THR A 354 -0.88 0.88 -33.23
C THR A 354 -0.96 -0.56 -33.81
N THR A 355 0.16 -1.24 -34.02
CA THR A 355 0.19 -2.64 -34.48
C THR A 355 -0.22 -3.63 -33.40
N LYS A 356 -0.18 -3.21 -32.12
CA LYS A 356 -0.61 -3.99 -30.96
C LYS A 356 -2.03 -3.62 -30.55
N ALA A 357 -2.85 -4.64 -30.30
CA ALA A 357 -4.19 -4.44 -29.74
C ALA A 357 -4.09 -4.09 -28.27
N PHE A 358 -4.96 -3.19 -27.82
CA PHE A 358 -5.08 -2.86 -26.39
C PHE A 358 -5.76 -4.00 -25.62
N ASP A 359 -5.12 -4.47 -24.54
CA ASP A 359 -5.72 -5.40 -23.55
C ASP A 359 -5.26 -5.03 -22.15
N PRO A 360 -6.14 -4.50 -21.29
CA PRO A 360 -5.77 -4.08 -19.92
C PRO A 360 -5.47 -5.26 -18.97
N ASN A 361 -5.77 -6.51 -19.39
CA ASN A 361 -5.57 -7.71 -18.56
C ASN A 361 -4.20 -8.37 -18.75
N VAL A 362 -3.42 -7.93 -19.72
CA VAL A 362 -2.06 -8.42 -20.00
C VAL A 362 -1.12 -7.24 -20.22
N LYS A 363 0.18 -7.47 -20.13
CA LYS A 363 1.16 -6.50 -20.65
C LYS A 363 1.14 -6.62 -22.17
N ASP A 364 0.41 -5.73 -22.82
CA ASP A 364 0.04 -5.83 -24.23
C ASP A 364 1.17 -5.42 -25.19
N GLY A 365 2.21 -4.76 -24.66
CA GLY A 365 3.31 -4.24 -25.46
C GLY A 365 2.90 -3.14 -26.44
N ARG A 366 1.71 -2.52 -26.26
CA ARG A 366 1.28 -1.33 -26.97
C ARG A 366 2.01 -0.12 -26.40
N VAL A 367 3.12 0.22 -27.02
CA VAL A 367 4.08 1.23 -26.53
C VAL A 367 3.85 2.59 -27.18
N ALA A 368 4.27 3.66 -26.49
CA ALA A 368 4.52 4.97 -27.08
C ALA A 368 6.00 5.34 -26.92
N HIS A 369 6.64 5.71 -28.02
CA HIS A 369 8.09 5.99 -28.10
C HIS A 369 8.40 7.45 -27.76
N THR A 370 8.07 7.86 -26.55
CA THR A 370 8.34 9.19 -25.98
C THR A 370 9.43 9.12 -24.88
N THR A 371 9.76 10.25 -24.28
CA THR A 371 10.63 10.33 -23.10
C THR A 371 9.89 11.05 -21.98
N PRO A 372 9.55 10.36 -20.88
CA PRO A 372 9.68 8.92 -20.65
C PRO A 372 8.81 8.09 -21.63
N PRO A 373 9.14 6.80 -21.89
CA PRO A 373 8.30 5.94 -22.71
C PRO A 373 6.99 5.61 -22.00
N LYS A 374 6.01 5.05 -22.71
CA LYS A 374 4.92 4.29 -22.10
C LYS A 374 5.01 2.86 -22.62
N SER A 375 5.40 1.92 -21.75
CA SER A 375 5.81 0.57 -22.15
C SER A 375 4.65 -0.38 -22.46
N ASN A 376 3.45 -0.10 -21.98
CA ASN A 376 2.22 -0.85 -22.24
C ASN A 376 1.01 0.10 -22.20
N TRP A 377 -0.10 -0.36 -22.77
CA TRP A 377 -1.41 0.31 -22.71
C TRP A 377 -1.41 1.75 -23.24
N ALA A 378 -0.61 2.03 -24.27
CA ALA A 378 -0.55 3.34 -24.88
C ALA A 378 -1.82 3.58 -25.72
N ASN A 379 -2.82 4.24 -25.11
CA ASN A 379 -4.04 4.69 -25.79
C ASN A 379 -3.94 6.16 -26.14
N SER A 380 -4.45 6.54 -27.31
CA SER A 380 -4.51 7.95 -27.70
C SER A 380 -5.44 8.73 -26.76
N ILE A 381 -5.11 10.00 -26.55
CA ILE A 381 -5.96 10.97 -25.84
C ILE A 381 -6.43 11.97 -26.91
N SER A 382 -7.59 11.73 -27.51
CA SER A 382 -8.02 12.46 -28.71
C SER A 382 -9.50 12.80 -28.76
N GLU A 383 -10.36 12.14 -27.97
CA GLU A 383 -11.81 12.27 -28.07
C GLU A 383 -12.40 13.02 -26.86
N PRO A 384 -12.97 14.22 -27.06
CA PRO A 384 -13.62 14.95 -25.97
C PRO A 384 -14.91 14.22 -25.48
N PRO A 385 -15.34 14.49 -24.22
CA PRO A 385 -14.69 15.37 -23.26
C PRO A 385 -13.38 14.78 -22.70
N PHE A 386 -12.46 15.68 -22.37
CA PHE A 386 -11.21 15.34 -21.69
C PHE A 386 -11.37 15.49 -20.18
N TYR A 387 -10.69 14.63 -19.43
CA TYR A 387 -10.76 14.57 -17.97
C TYR A 387 -9.37 14.73 -17.38
N ALA A 388 -9.26 15.50 -16.30
CA ALA A 388 -8.04 15.60 -15.51
C ALA A 388 -8.37 15.41 -14.03
N TYR A 389 -7.62 14.53 -13.37
CA TYR A 389 -7.73 14.25 -11.94
C TYR A 389 -6.46 14.72 -11.24
N PRO A 390 -6.53 15.74 -10.36
CA PRO A 390 -5.38 16.25 -9.65
C PRO A 390 -4.90 15.24 -8.61
N VAL A 391 -3.59 15.02 -8.57
CA VAL A 391 -2.96 14.09 -7.65
C VAL A 391 -1.77 14.70 -6.94
N THR A 392 -1.59 14.33 -5.69
CA THR A 392 -0.43 14.63 -4.85
C THR A 392 0.16 13.35 -4.26
N CYS A 393 1.10 13.46 -3.34
CA CYS A 393 1.74 12.34 -2.66
C CYS A 393 0.98 11.95 -1.39
N GLY A 394 0.42 10.75 -1.36
CA GLY A 394 -0.14 10.14 -0.16
C GLY A 394 0.77 9.05 0.40
N ILE A 395 1.44 9.30 1.53
CA ILE A 395 2.28 8.30 2.21
C ILE A 395 1.43 7.34 3.04
N THR A 396 1.76 6.05 2.99
CA THR A 396 0.97 5.00 3.66
C THR A 396 1.76 4.24 4.71
N PHE A 397 2.99 3.82 4.41
CA PHE A 397 3.87 3.16 5.38
C PHE A 397 5.34 3.28 4.96
N THR A 398 6.22 3.25 5.95
CA THR A 398 7.66 3.36 5.77
C THR A 398 8.30 1.99 5.53
N PHE A 399 9.45 1.92 4.85
CA PHE A 399 10.15 0.65 4.58
C PHE A 399 11.28 0.36 5.57
N GLY A 400 11.71 1.38 6.31
CA GLY A 400 12.62 1.24 7.43
C GLY A 400 11.90 0.78 8.69
N GLY A 401 12.55 -0.09 9.46
CA GLY A 401 12.07 -0.61 10.73
C GLY A 401 13.19 -1.21 11.56
N LEU A 402 12.84 -2.03 12.53
CA LEU A 402 13.78 -2.74 13.39
C LEU A 402 14.30 -4.01 12.71
N LYS A 403 15.53 -4.38 13.03
CA LYS A 403 16.08 -5.68 12.63
C LYS A 403 15.48 -6.79 13.48
N GLY A 404 14.93 -7.80 12.83
CA GLY A 404 14.38 -8.99 13.46
C GLY A 404 15.03 -10.27 12.99
N ASP A 405 14.84 -11.35 13.75
CA ASP A 405 15.21 -12.72 13.35
C ASP A 405 13.99 -13.55 12.91
N GLU A 406 14.22 -14.84 12.64
CA GLU A 406 13.18 -15.80 12.23
C GLU A 406 12.07 -16.02 13.26
N GLN A 407 12.33 -15.69 14.52
CA GLN A 407 11.37 -15.71 15.61
C GLN A 407 10.71 -14.35 15.85
N SER A 408 10.94 -13.37 14.99
CA SER A 408 10.48 -11.97 15.13
C SER A 408 11.00 -11.27 16.40
N ARG A 409 12.14 -11.75 16.99
CA ARG A 409 12.79 -11.08 18.11
C ARG A 409 13.55 -9.87 17.57
N VAL A 410 13.48 -8.75 18.26
CA VAL A 410 14.24 -7.55 17.92
C VAL A 410 15.72 -7.75 18.23
N LEU A 411 16.60 -7.48 17.26
CA LEU A 411 18.05 -7.69 17.37
C LEU A 411 18.80 -6.38 17.64
N LYS A 412 19.88 -6.47 18.39
CA LYS A 412 20.91 -5.42 18.53
C LYS A 412 21.84 -5.43 17.29
N GLU A 413 22.74 -4.43 17.21
CA GLU A 413 23.73 -4.33 16.12
C GLU A 413 24.68 -5.53 16.05
N ASP A 414 24.99 -6.17 17.17
CA ASP A 414 25.82 -7.37 17.25
C ASP A 414 25.08 -8.67 16.89
N GLY A 415 23.78 -8.57 16.55
CA GLY A 415 22.92 -9.69 16.20
C GLY A 415 22.32 -10.44 17.39
N THR A 416 22.57 -10.00 18.62
CA THR A 416 21.94 -10.60 19.81
C THR A 416 20.49 -10.09 19.98
N PRO A 417 19.53 -10.94 20.38
CA PRO A 417 18.18 -10.50 20.66
C PRO A 417 18.10 -9.60 21.89
N ILE A 418 17.19 -8.63 21.87
CA ILE A 418 16.75 -7.93 23.09
C ILE A 418 15.71 -8.83 23.76
N PRO A 419 16.00 -9.40 24.94
CA PRO A 419 15.08 -10.32 25.60
C PRO A 419 13.73 -9.66 25.91
N GLY A 420 12.63 -10.39 25.70
CA GLY A 420 11.27 -9.89 25.94
C GLY A 420 10.75 -8.92 24.86
N LEU A 421 11.51 -8.60 23.81
CA LEU A 421 11.09 -7.67 22.76
C LEU A 421 10.97 -8.35 21.39
N PHE A 422 9.77 -8.24 20.80
CA PHE A 422 9.44 -8.75 19.47
C PHE A 422 8.85 -7.60 18.63
N ALA A 423 8.89 -7.76 17.30
CA ALA A 423 8.25 -6.82 16.38
C ALA A 423 7.58 -7.55 15.21
N CYS A 424 6.58 -6.91 14.60
CA CYS A 424 5.88 -7.47 13.43
C CYS A 424 5.36 -6.37 12.51
N GLY A 425 4.98 -6.79 11.30
CA GLY A 425 4.45 -5.87 10.29
C GLY A 425 5.44 -4.78 9.91
N GLU A 426 4.99 -3.56 9.83
CA GLU A 426 5.79 -2.40 9.42
C GLU A 426 6.91 -2.06 10.41
N ALA A 427 6.78 -2.44 11.70
CA ALA A 427 7.84 -2.23 12.68
C ALA A 427 9.10 -3.07 12.38
N LEU A 428 9.01 -4.11 11.56
CA LEU A 428 10.15 -4.87 11.03
C LEU A 428 10.57 -4.34 9.65
N GLY A 429 11.81 -3.86 9.54
CA GLY A 429 12.43 -3.49 8.28
C GLY A 429 13.07 -4.69 7.57
N GLY A 430 13.35 -4.55 6.25
CA GLY A 430 14.13 -5.51 5.47
C GLY A 430 13.40 -6.11 4.26
N LEU A 431 12.08 -6.16 4.24
CA LEU A 431 11.34 -6.72 3.09
C LEU A 431 11.24 -5.79 1.89
N PHE A 432 11.25 -4.47 2.10
CA PHE A 432 10.94 -3.49 1.06
C PHE A 432 12.03 -2.42 0.96
N SER A 433 12.27 -1.92 -0.26
CA SER A 433 13.21 -0.83 -0.55
C SER A 433 12.82 -0.15 -1.84
N GLY A 434 12.66 1.18 -1.80
CA GLY A 434 12.28 2.01 -2.95
C GLY A 434 10.87 1.77 -3.48
N ASN A 435 10.37 0.54 -3.39
CA ASN A 435 9.06 0.10 -3.84
C ASN A 435 8.67 -1.23 -3.17
N TYR A 436 7.44 -1.71 -3.36
CA TYR A 436 6.97 -3.00 -2.85
C TYR A 436 5.90 -3.63 -3.76
N PRO A 437 5.74 -4.96 -3.78
CA PRO A 437 4.60 -5.56 -4.49
C PRO A 437 3.34 -5.40 -3.65
N GLY A 438 2.29 -4.80 -4.23
CA GLY A 438 1.04 -4.50 -3.53
C GLY A 438 0.49 -5.70 -2.75
N GLY A 439 0.00 -5.43 -1.52
CA GLY A 439 -0.54 -6.44 -0.61
C GLY A 439 0.50 -7.18 0.25
N SER A 440 1.80 -6.95 0.03
CA SER A 440 2.86 -7.60 0.80
C SER A 440 2.99 -7.01 2.22
N GLY A 441 2.58 -5.76 2.45
CA GLY A 441 2.57 -5.17 3.79
C GLY A 441 1.61 -5.90 4.74
N LEU A 442 0.36 -6.17 4.30
CA LEU A 442 -0.57 -6.99 5.07
C LEU A 442 -0.07 -8.43 5.24
N ALA A 443 0.50 -9.03 4.19
CA ALA A 443 1.09 -10.36 4.26
C ALA A 443 2.22 -10.43 5.30
N ALA A 444 3.11 -9.43 5.35
CA ALA A 444 4.16 -9.33 6.36
C ALA A 444 3.58 -9.24 7.78
N GLY A 445 2.56 -8.38 7.97
CA GLY A 445 1.86 -8.28 9.26
C GLY A 445 1.27 -9.61 9.72
N ILE A 446 0.66 -10.38 8.82
CA ILE A 446 0.08 -11.70 9.11
C ILE A 446 1.16 -12.71 9.52
N VAL A 447 2.20 -12.87 8.68
CA VAL A 447 3.23 -13.91 8.90
C VAL A 447 4.06 -13.58 10.14
N PHE A 448 4.67 -12.41 10.19
CA PHE A 448 5.55 -12.04 11.30
C PHE A 448 4.78 -11.79 12.59
N GLY A 449 3.52 -11.34 12.53
CA GLY A 449 2.65 -11.23 13.69
C GLY A 449 2.31 -12.59 14.31
N ARG A 450 2.03 -13.61 13.48
CA ARG A 450 1.80 -14.98 13.97
C ARG A 450 3.07 -15.59 14.56
N ILE A 451 4.21 -15.36 13.93
CA ILE A 451 5.52 -15.80 14.45
C ILE A 451 5.82 -15.12 15.78
N ALA A 452 5.71 -13.79 15.86
CA ALA A 452 5.96 -13.04 17.09
C ALA A 452 5.07 -13.52 18.24
N GLY A 453 3.76 -13.72 17.98
CA GLY A 453 2.82 -14.20 18.98
C GLY A 453 3.15 -15.60 19.50
N ARG A 454 3.60 -16.52 18.63
CA ARG A 454 4.04 -17.86 19.04
C ARG A 454 5.33 -17.81 19.85
N SER A 455 6.31 -17.01 19.40
CA SER A 455 7.60 -16.88 20.06
C SER A 455 7.49 -16.18 21.42
N ALA A 456 6.59 -15.19 21.55
CA ALA A 456 6.33 -14.50 22.80
C ALA A 456 5.60 -15.38 23.84
N ALA A 457 4.92 -16.43 23.43
CA ALA A 457 4.21 -17.38 24.29
C ALA A 457 5.05 -18.63 24.67
N SER A 458 6.25 -18.78 24.12
CA SER A 458 7.16 -19.91 24.40
C SER A 458 8.15 -19.57 25.50
#